data_b3109feac23a673a423d8f3d0e928279
#
_entry.id   b3109feac23a673a423d8f3d0e928279
#
_cell.length_a   1.000
_cell.length_b   1.000
_cell.length_c   1.000
_cell.angle_alpha   90.00
_cell.angle_beta   90.00
_cell.angle_gamma   90.00
#
_symmetry.space_group_name_H-M   'P 1'
#
loop_
_entity.id
_entity.type
_entity.pdbx_description
1 polymer ?
#
loop_
_entity_poly.entity_id
_entity_poly.type
_entity_poly.pdbx_seq_one_letter_code
_entity_poly.pdbx_strand_id
1 'polypeptide(L)'
;MSFPQVRAQAKEFPATILTLMGIDVPDRLPPANLELVQRFNPRSVVIIMIDNFGLFEAVVYKPEALIKYMEVLALLETDDPYAIPLINSLLRGPAAFHLIDYVKNYGKFVRVVCRDDDREVFGFDQGYTVTTRDDMATYIESTRHIFKSELLFVHFLDFESLYAQYGHRTPPETLLEKIVRRTDNWIKVLLRQARVGTLFIVVGNHGRHSIPLNYEGKLAEWRKANAPIAIMFQKRSEVID
;
A
#
# COMPACT_ATOMS: atom_id res chain seq x y z
N MET A 1 -16.16 0.16 17.10
CA MET A 1 -14.73 0.32 17.44
C MET A 1 -14.27 1.59 16.76
N SER A 2 -13.70 2.57 17.49
CA SER A 2 -13.04 3.73 16.88
C SER A 2 -11.59 3.35 16.67
N PHE A 3 -11.16 3.25 15.42
CA PHE A 3 -9.75 3.06 15.09
C PHE A 3 -9.03 4.41 15.18
N PRO A 4 -7.78 4.46 15.66
CA PRO A 4 -7.01 5.66 15.61
C PRO A 4 -6.81 6.09 14.15
N GLN A 5 -7.30 7.28 13.84
CA GLN A 5 -7.10 7.92 12.54
C GLN A 5 -5.88 8.82 12.64
N VAL A 6 -4.92 8.61 11.75
CA VAL A 6 -3.71 9.41 11.65
C VAL A 6 -3.74 10.17 10.34
N ARG A 7 -3.31 11.43 10.35
CA ARG A 7 -3.01 12.17 9.12
C ARG A 7 -1.52 12.05 8.85
N ALA A 8 -1.16 11.67 7.65
CA ALA A 8 0.22 11.54 7.24
C ALA A 8 0.41 12.09 5.82
N GLN A 9 1.50 12.79 5.59
CA GLN A 9 1.85 13.17 4.23
C GLN A 9 2.53 12.00 3.53
N ALA A 10 2.16 11.71 2.28
CA ALA A 10 2.74 10.61 1.53
C ALA A 10 4.29 10.71 1.45
N LYS A 11 4.82 11.93 1.32
CA LYS A 11 6.27 12.20 1.28
C LYS A 11 7.03 11.93 2.59
N GLU A 12 6.33 11.75 3.73
CA GLU A 12 6.95 11.37 5.02
C GLU A 12 7.23 9.87 5.11
N PHE A 13 6.58 9.07 4.26
CA PHE A 13 6.67 7.60 4.32
C PHE A 13 8.08 7.06 4.12
N PRO A 14 8.93 7.56 3.20
CA PRO A 14 10.30 7.08 3.09
C PRO A 14 11.06 7.17 4.42
N ALA A 15 11.03 8.33 5.06
CA ALA A 15 11.68 8.53 6.37
C ALA A 15 11.03 7.70 7.48
N THR A 16 9.69 7.60 7.47
CA THR A 16 8.94 6.78 8.44
C THR A 16 9.32 5.31 8.34
N ILE A 17 9.38 4.75 7.12
CA ILE A 17 9.74 3.35 6.89
C ILE A 17 11.20 3.10 7.30
N LEU A 18 12.14 3.99 6.94
CA LEU A 18 13.53 3.86 7.34
C LEU A 18 13.67 3.85 8.87
N THR A 19 13.00 4.79 9.56
CA THR A 19 13.01 4.85 11.03
C THR A 19 12.44 3.56 11.65
N LEU A 20 11.31 3.06 11.13
CA LEU A 20 10.70 1.81 11.58
C LEU A 20 11.60 0.60 11.35
N MET A 21 12.44 0.61 10.31
CA MET A 21 13.40 -0.46 10.03
C MET A 21 14.74 -0.29 10.77
N GLY A 22 14.91 0.76 11.57
CA GLY A 22 16.16 1.07 12.26
C GLY A 22 17.29 1.45 11.31
N ILE A 23 16.96 2.09 10.20
CA ILE A 23 17.89 2.55 9.17
C ILE A 23 18.05 4.07 9.28
N ASP A 24 19.27 4.56 9.13
CA ASP A 24 19.55 6.00 9.18
C ASP A 24 18.76 6.76 8.10
N VAL A 25 18.09 7.82 8.51
CA VAL A 25 17.30 8.67 7.62
C VAL A 25 18.19 9.76 7.06
N PRO A 26 18.34 9.88 5.74
CA PRO A 26 19.08 10.99 5.12
C PRO A 26 18.46 12.35 5.48
N ASP A 27 19.27 13.35 5.84
CA ASP A 27 18.84 14.72 6.22
C ASP A 27 17.97 15.40 5.17
N ARG A 28 18.11 15.00 3.91
CA ARG A 28 17.36 15.55 2.77
C ARG A 28 15.89 15.09 2.69
N LEU A 29 15.53 14.04 3.44
CA LEU A 29 14.15 13.56 3.46
C LEU A 29 13.30 14.41 4.42
N PRO A 30 11.99 14.56 4.14
CA PRO A 30 11.05 15.06 5.14
C PRO A 30 11.14 14.23 6.43
N PRO A 31 10.87 14.84 7.60
CA PRO A 31 10.91 14.10 8.86
C PRO A 31 9.92 12.95 8.86
N ALA A 32 10.26 11.87 9.58
CA ALA A 32 9.37 10.74 9.77
C ALA A 32 8.09 11.14 10.54
N ASN A 33 6.99 10.50 10.26
CA ASN A 33 5.76 10.63 11.03
C ASN A 33 5.93 9.94 12.38
N LEU A 34 6.18 10.72 13.42
CA LEU A 34 6.48 10.21 14.76
C LEU A 34 5.30 9.45 15.38
N GLU A 35 4.06 9.82 15.05
CA GLU A 35 2.89 9.09 15.54
C GLU A 35 2.86 7.65 15.02
N LEU A 36 3.19 7.43 13.75
CA LEU A 36 3.30 6.10 13.17
C LEU A 36 4.51 5.33 13.71
N VAL A 37 5.65 5.99 13.84
CA VAL A 37 6.88 5.38 14.39
C VAL A 37 6.68 4.86 15.81
N GLN A 38 5.98 5.60 16.66
CA GLN A 38 5.74 5.20 18.06
C GLN A 38 4.78 4.01 18.22
N ARG A 39 3.96 3.71 17.20
CA ARG A 39 2.95 2.63 17.26
C ARG A 39 3.50 1.26 16.90
N PHE A 40 4.56 1.21 16.10
CA PHE A 40 5.06 -0.03 15.52
C PHE A 40 6.55 -0.23 15.82
N ASN A 41 6.93 -1.49 15.98
CA ASN A 41 8.33 -1.90 16.11
C ASN A 41 8.57 -3.15 15.24
N PRO A 42 8.62 -2.99 13.92
CA PRO A 42 8.66 -4.11 13.01
C PRO A 42 10.07 -4.72 12.88
N ARG A 43 10.11 -6.03 12.57
CA ARG A 43 11.30 -6.74 12.10
C ARG A 43 11.44 -6.72 10.57
N SER A 44 10.31 -6.57 9.89
CA SER A 44 10.21 -6.47 8.44
C SER A 44 8.99 -5.64 8.05
N VAL A 45 9.00 -5.09 6.86
CA VAL A 45 7.93 -4.25 6.33
C VAL A 45 7.43 -4.83 5.01
N VAL A 46 6.12 -4.89 4.85
CA VAL A 46 5.44 -5.25 3.60
C VAL A 46 4.58 -4.06 3.19
N ILE A 47 4.87 -3.50 2.02
CA ILE A 47 4.09 -2.43 1.41
C ILE A 47 3.26 -3.06 0.29
N ILE A 48 1.95 -2.99 0.39
CA ILE A 48 1.03 -3.46 -0.65
C ILE A 48 0.30 -2.26 -1.22
N MET A 49 0.53 -1.97 -2.48
CA MET A 49 -0.21 -0.96 -3.22
C MET A 49 -1.38 -1.61 -3.95
N ILE A 50 -2.56 -1.04 -3.85
CA ILE A 50 -3.78 -1.47 -4.55
C ILE A 50 -4.32 -0.27 -5.32
N ASP A 51 -4.22 -0.31 -6.64
CA ASP A 51 -4.75 0.75 -7.49
C ASP A 51 -6.28 0.81 -7.45
N ASN A 52 -6.82 2.02 -7.59
CA ASN A 52 -8.26 2.29 -7.54
C ASN A 52 -8.98 1.77 -6.29
N PHE A 53 -8.23 1.58 -5.20
CA PHE A 53 -8.75 1.24 -3.89
C PHE A 53 -8.46 2.40 -2.93
N GLY A 54 -9.48 3.16 -2.58
CA GLY A 54 -9.35 4.30 -1.68
C GLY A 54 -10.21 4.16 -0.41
N LEU A 55 -10.36 5.25 0.30
CA LEU A 55 -11.20 5.30 1.51
C LEU A 55 -12.64 4.84 1.22
N PHE A 56 -13.19 5.22 0.06
CA PHE A 56 -14.56 4.85 -0.32
C PHE A 56 -14.71 3.33 -0.41
N GLU A 57 -13.80 2.65 -1.13
CA GLU A 57 -13.83 1.19 -1.31
C GLU A 57 -13.65 0.47 0.04
N ALA A 58 -12.76 0.96 0.89
CA ALA A 58 -12.53 0.40 2.22
C ALA A 58 -13.79 0.49 3.11
N VAL A 59 -14.52 1.60 3.05
CA VAL A 59 -15.73 1.83 3.87
C VAL A 59 -16.95 1.11 3.31
N VAL A 60 -17.12 1.08 2.00
CA VAL A 60 -18.30 0.49 1.35
C VAL A 60 -18.22 -1.03 1.31
N TYR A 61 -17.09 -1.59 0.86
CA TYR A 61 -16.95 -3.04 0.71
C TYR A 61 -16.48 -3.74 1.98
N LYS A 62 -15.95 -3.00 2.95
CA LYS A 62 -15.54 -3.50 4.27
C LYS A 62 -14.70 -4.78 4.18
N PRO A 63 -13.51 -4.74 3.56
CA PRO A 63 -12.64 -5.90 3.44
C PRO A 63 -12.39 -6.48 4.83
N GLU A 64 -12.77 -7.74 5.03
CA GLU A 64 -12.91 -8.35 6.35
C GLU A 64 -11.56 -8.46 7.07
N ALA A 65 -10.54 -8.96 6.38
CA ALA A 65 -9.22 -9.13 6.97
C ALA A 65 -8.55 -7.77 7.24
N LEU A 66 -8.61 -6.83 6.30
CA LEU A 66 -8.04 -5.50 6.49
C LEU A 66 -8.69 -4.80 7.69
N ILE A 67 -10.03 -4.84 7.82
CA ILE A 67 -10.73 -4.23 8.96
C ILE A 67 -10.42 -4.97 10.26
N LYS A 68 -10.38 -6.31 10.24
CA LYS A 68 -10.13 -7.11 11.44
C LYS A 68 -8.76 -6.84 12.05
N TYR A 69 -7.73 -6.73 11.21
CA TYR A 69 -6.35 -6.58 11.67
C TYR A 69 -5.89 -5.12 11.74
N MET A 70 -6.62 -4.16 11.20
CA MET A 70 -6.26 -2.75 11.18
C MET A 70 -5.96 -2.22 12.59
N GLU A 71 -4.74 -1.74 12.80
CA GLU A 71 -4.32 -1.03 14.01
C GLU A 71 -4.36 0.49 13.80
N VAL A 72 -4.10 0.95 12.57
CA VAL A 72 -4.14 2.36 12.17
C VAL A 72 -4.76 2.51 10.80
N LEU A 73 -5.62 3.50 10.64
CA LEU A 73 -6.04 4.05 9.35
C LEU A 73 -5.38 5.42 9.18
N ALA A 74 -4.40 5.50 8.29
CA ALA A 74 -3.79 6.78 7.92
C ALA A 74 -4.50 7.35 6.69
N LEU A 75 -4.95 8.60 6.79
CA LEU A 75 -5.37 9.40 5.64
C LEU A 75 -4.12 10.05 5.05
N LEU A 76 -3.83 9.75 3.78
CA LEU A 76 -2.62 10.24 3.12
C LEU A 76 -2.88 11.58 2.44
N GLU A 77 -2.17 12.61 2.89
CA GLU A 77 -2.15 13.90 2.21
C GLU A 77 -1.10 13.84 1.09
N THR A 78 -1.52 14.16 -0.13
CA THR A 78 -0.66 14.20 -1.32
C THR A 78 -1.17 15.27 -2.27
N ASP A 79 -0.25 15.86 -3.04
CA ASP A 79 -0.59 16.84 -4.07
C ASP A 79 -1.32 16.19 -5.25
N ASP A 80 -1.03 14.92 -5.52
CA ASP A 80 -1.65 14.13 -6.57
C ASP A 80 -1.94 12.69 -6.06
N PRO A 81 -3.22 12.27 -6.01
CA PRO A 81 -3.63 10.98 -5.49
C PRO A 81 -3.55 9.83 -6.51
N TYR A 82 -3.20 10.10 -7.77
CA TYR A 82 -3.07 9.04 -8.77
C TYR A 82 -1.87 8.13 -8.50
N ALA A 83 -1.93 6.90 -9.02
CA ALA A 83 -0.99 5.84 -8.69
C ALA A 83 0.49 6.24 -8.84
N ILE A 84 0.87 6.76 -10.01
CA ILE A 84 2.27 7.09 -10.29
C ILE A 84 2.81 8.19 -9.35
N PRO A 85 2.17 9.37 -9.21
CA PRO A 85 2.60 10.39 -8.26
C PRO A 85 2.60 9.91 -6.81
N LEU A 86 1.58 9.17 -6.39
CA LEU A 86 1.49 8.67 -5.03
C LEU A 86 2.62 7.67 -4.71
N ILE A 87 2.84 6.67 -5.57
CA ILE A 87 3.93 5.70 -5.40
C ILE A 87 5.29 6.41 -5.40
N ASN A 88 5.48 7.38 -6.28
CA ASN A 88 6.70 8.19 -6.27
C ASN A 88 6.86 8.95 -4.93
N SER A 89 5.79 9.51 -4.39
CA SER A 89 5.84 10.18 -3.08
C SER A 89 6.17 9.22 -1.93
N LEU A 90 5.68 7.97 -2.01
CA LEU A 90 5.93 6.94 -1.00
C LEU A 90 7.32 6.31 -1.08
N LEU A 91 7.94 6.29 -2.28
CA LEU A 91 9.18 5.56 -2.51
C LEU A 91 10.36 6.46 -2.86
N ARG A 92 10.12 7.69 -3.29
CA ARG A 92 11.17 8.61 -3.74
C ARG A 92 11.27 9.83 -2.84
N GLY A 93 12.39 10.51 -2.97
CA GLY A 93 12.68 11.76 -2.27
C GLY A 93 13.60 12.66 -3.08
N PRO A 94 14.01 13.81 -2.52
CA PRO A 94 14.94 14.73 -3.15
C PRO A 94 16.26 14.06 -3.56
N ALA A 95 16.95 14.67 -4.54
CA ALA A 95 18.28 14.24 -5.02
C ALA A 95 18.33 12.75 -5.41
N ALA A 96 17.36 12.32 -6.23
CA ALA A 96 17.27 10.95 -6.75
C ALA A 96 17.21 9.85 -5.66
N PHE A 97 16.76 10.18 -4.46
CA PHE A 97 16.55 9.16 -3.43
C PHE A 97 15.46 8.18 -3.86
N HIS A 98 15.73 6.87 -3.66
CA HIS A 98 14.77 5.80 -3.87
C HIS A 98 14.81 4.85 -2.68
N LEU A 99 13.68 4.70 -1.97
CA LEU A 99 13.58 3.95 -0.71
C LEU A 99 14.06 2.50 -0.86
N ILE A 100 13.61 1.81 -1.89
CA ILE A 100 13.90 0.39 -2.09
C ILE A 100 15.41 0.18 -2.29
N ASP A 101 16.04 0.99 -3.15
CA ASP A 101 17.49 0.93 -3.38
C ASP A 101 18.28 1.29 -2.13
N TYR A 102 17.82 2.30 -1.38
CA TYR A 102 18.48 2.72 -0.16
C TYR A 102 18.48 1.60 0.89
N VAL A 103 17.32 0.95 1.11
CA VAL A 103 17.18 -0.18 2.04
C VAL A 103 18.04 -1.37 1.59
N LYS A 104 18.07 -1.68 0.28
CA LYS A 104 18.94 -2.71 -0.28
C LYS A 104 20.41 -2.40 -0.05
N ASN A 105 20.85 -1.17 -0.30
CA ASN A 105 22.23 -0.74 -0.12
C ASN A 105 22.66 -0.72 1.36
N TYR A 106 21.70 -0.61 2.28
CA TYR A 106 21.93 -0.77 3.73
C TYR A 106 22.10 -2.24 4.15
N GLY A 107 22.09 -3.17 3.19
CA GLY A 107 22.33 -4.60 3.42
C GLY A 107 21.07 -5.42 3.74
N LYS A 108 19.88 -4.85 3.58
CA LYS A 108 18.61 -5.55 3.83
C LYS A 108 18.18 -6.39 2.64
N PHE A 109 17.50 -7.51 2.92
CA PHE A 109 16.92 -8.34 1.87
C PHE A 109 15.60 -7.74 1.37
N VAL A 110 15.66 -7.23 0.16
CA VAL A 110 14.53 -6.52 -0.48
C VAL A 110 13.96 -7.33 -1.64
N ARG A 111 12.63 -7.28 -1.81
CA ARG A 111 11.93 -7.77 -3.00
C ARG A 111 10.83 -6.79 -3.41
N VAL A 112 10.66 -6.69 -4.73
CA VAL A 112 9.55 -6.02 -5.39
C VAL A 112 8.83 -7.06 -6.24
N VAL A 113 7.50 -7.12 -6.15
CA VAL A 113 6.67 -7.98 -6.99
C VAL A 113 5.61 -7.08 -7.64
N CYS A 114 5.71 -6.91 -8.95
CA CYS A 114 4.87 -6.00 -9.71
C CYS A 114 4.71 -6.47 -11.16
N ARG A 115 3.91 -5.78 -11.97
CA ARG A 115 3.88 -6.01 -13.43
C ARG A 115 5.13 -5.45 -14.09
N ASP A 116 5.43 -5.91 -15.30
CA ASP A 116 6.65 -5.52 -16.02
C ASP A 116 6.66 -4.02 -16.34
N ASP A 117 5.53 -3.48 -16.77
CA ASP A 117 5.38 -2.06 -17.05
C ASP A 117 5.66 -1.19 -15.80
N ASP A 118 5.21 -1.64 -14.62
CA ASP A 118 5.45 -0.93 -13.36
C ASP A 118 6.94 -0.88 -13.00
N ARG A 119 7.68 -1.93 -13.29
CA ARG A 119 9.12 -1.97 -13.05
C ARG A 119 9.82 -0.82 -13.75
N GLU A 120 9.45 -0.55 -15.00
CA GLU A 120 10.04 0.53 -15.81
C GLU A 120 9.56 1.90 -15.31
N VAL A 121 8.27 2.07 -15.09
CA VAL A 121 7.66 3.32 -14.63
C VAL A 121 8.21 3.78 -13.28
N PHE A 122 8.37 2.85 -12.33
CA PHE A 122 8.88 3.17 -11.00
C PHE A 122 10.39 3.03 -10.87
N GLY A 123 11.10 2.57 -11.92
CA GLY A 123 12.54 2.46 -11.94
C GLY A 123 13.08 1.39 -10.98
N PHE A 124 12.36 0.29 -10.80
CA PHE A 124 12.82 -0.80 -9.96
C PHE A 124 13.93 -1.60 -10.64
N ASP A 125 15.03 -1.83 -9.93
CA ASP A 125 16.16 -2.61 -10.42
C ASP A 125 15.79 -4.10 -10.59
N GLN A 126 16.25 -4.73 -11.67
CA GLN A 126 15.98 -6.13 -11.98
C GLN A 126 16.49 -7.11 -10.92
N GLY A 127 17.58 -6.78 -10.24
CA GLY A 127 18.22 -7.67 -9.27
C GLY A 127 17.37 -7.99 -8.03
N TYR A 128 16.36 -7.15 -7.72
CA TYR A 128 15.42 -7.39 -6.62
C TYR A 128 13.96 -7.43 -7.06
N THR A 129 13.66 -7.25 -8.35
CA THR A 129 12.29 -7.24 -8.87
C THR A 129 11.92 -8.57 -9.49
N VAL A 130 10.73 -9.05 -9.18
CA VAL A 130 10.07 -10.16 -9.85
C VAL A 130 8.87 -9.60 -10.59
N THR A 131 8.90 -9.69 -11.91
CA THR A 131 7.79 -9.23 -12.74
C THR A 131 6.78 -10.34 -13.00
N THR A 132 5.52 -9.95 -13.10
CA THR A 132 4.37 -10.86 -13.20
C THR A 132 3.41 -10.35 -14.28
N ARG A 133 2.57 -11.26 -14.80
CA ARG A 133 1.61 -10.93 -15.86
C ARG A 133 0.25 -10.43 -15.34
N ASP A 134 -0.12 -10.79 -14.11
CA ASP A 134 -1.42 -10.52 -13.51
C ASP A 134 -1.33 -10.56 -11.97
N ASP A 135 -2.38 -10.12 -11.28
CA ASP A 135 -2.39 -10.04 -9.82
C ASP A 135 -2.39 -11.42 -9.13
N MET A 136 -2.89 -12.47 -9.79
CA MET A 136 -2.79 -13.83 -9.26
C MET A 136 -1.32 -14.27 -9.22
N ALA A 137 -0.57 -14.03 -10.29
CA ALA A 137 0.87 -14.31 -10.33
C ALA A 137 1.63 -13.43 -9.32
N THR A 138 1.25 -12.13 -9.18
CA THR A 138 1.79 -11.23 -8.17
C THR A 138 1.58 -11.77 -6.76
N TYR A 139 0.37 -12.24 -6.45
CA TYR A 139 0.07 -12.87 -5.16
C TYR A 139 0.93 -14.12 -4.93
N ILE A 140 1.00 -15.05 -5.91
CA ILE A 140 1.78 -16.29 -5.79
C ILE A 140 3.27 -15.99 -5.56
N GLU A 141 3.86 -15.06 -6.31
CA GLU A 141 5.25 -14.68 -6.12
C GLU A 141 5.47 -14.00 -4.77
N SER A 142 4.54 -13.16 -4.33
CA SER A 142 4.61 -12.54 -3.01
C SER A 142 4.65 -13.57 -1.88
N THR A 143 3.88 -14.67 -1.98
CA THR A 143 3.92 -15.76 -0.98
C THR A 143 5.28 -16.45 -0.90
N ARG A 144 6.02 -16.52 -2.01
CA ARG A 144 7.37 -17.14 -2.05
C ARG A 144 8.43 -16.28 -1.38
N HIS A 145 8.20 -14.96 -1.34
CA HIS A 145 9.19 -13.99 -0.88
C HIS A 145 8.91 -13.41 0.51
N ILE A 146 7.65 -13.40 0.96
CA ILE A 146 7.24 -12.68 2.18
C ILE A 146 7.98 -13.11 3.44
N PHE A 147 8.25 -14.40 3.61
CA PHE A 147 8.96 -14.90 4.78
C PHE A 147 10.43 -14.47 4.83
N LYS A 148 11.06 -14.28 3.67
CA LYS A 148 12.51 -13.99 3.57
C LYS A 148 12.81 -12.50 3.54
N SER A 149 11.90 -11.68 3.00
CA SER A 149 12.13 -10.26 2.79
C SER A 149 12.08 -9.46 4.09
N GLU A 150 13.01 -8.52 4.25
CA GLU A 150 12.96 -7.50 5.28
C GLU A 150 12.15 -6.28 4.80
N LEU A 151 12.17 -6.02 3.48
CA LEU A 151 11.26 -5.11 2.80
C LEU A 151 10.68 -5.81 1.57
N LEU A 152 9.36 -5.94 1.51
CA LEU A 152 8.62 -6.45 0.35
C LEU A 152 7.68 -5.36 -0.15
N PHE A 153 7.78 -5.01 -1.43
CA PHE A 153 6.80 -4.17 -2.12
C PHE A 153 5.98 -5.03 -3.08
N VAL A 154 4.67 -4.88 -3.05
CA VAL A 154 3.71 -5.60 -3.89
C VAL A 154 2.76 -4.61 -4.53
N HIS A 155 2.51 -4.72 -5.83
CA HIS A 155 1.57 -3.87 -6.54
C HIS A 155 0.47 -4.69 -7.21
N PHE A 156 -0.79 -4.46 -6.82
CA PHE A 156 -1.98 -5.06 -7.39
C PHE A 156 -2.72 -4.07 -8.29
N LEU A 157 -3.04 -4.48 -9.52
CA LEU A 157 -3.60 -3.65 -10.59
C LEU A 157 -4.96 -4.14 -11.13
N ASP A 158 -5.55 -5.18 -10.55
CA ASP A 158 -6.79 -5.75 -11.11
C ASP A 158 -7.97 -4.78 -11.06
N PHE A 159 -8.01 -3.85 -10.10
CA PHE A 159 -9.00 -2.78 -10.10
C PHE A 159 -8.81 -1.86 -11.31
N GLU A 160 -7.59 -1.37 -11.55
CA GLU A 160 -7.28 -0.54 -12.72
C GLU A 160 -7.60 -1.28 -14.03
N SER A 161 -7.20 -2.55 -14.11
CA SER A 161 -7.50 -3.39 -15.27
C SER A 161 -9.01 -3.54 -15.51
N LEU A 162 -9.81 -3.68 -14.43
CA LEU A 162 -11.27 -3.72 -14.55
C LEU A 162 -11.83 -2.38 -15.00
N TYR A 163 -11.38 -1.26 -14.42
CA TYR A 163 -11.82 0.08 -14.86
C TYR A 163 -11.47 0.34 -16.31
N ALA A 164 -10.28 -0.04 -16.77
CA ALA A 164 -9.87 0.08 -18.17
C ALA A 164 -10.79 -0.70 -19.13
N GLN A 165 -11.21 -1.93 -18.75
CA GLN A 165 -12.17 -2.74 -19.53
C GLN A 165 -13.53 -2.05 -19.69
N TYR A 166 -13.94 -1.23 -18.74
CA TYR A 166 -15.18 -0.46 -18.77
C TYR A 166 -15.00 0.97 -19.29
N GLY A 167 -13.86 1.27 -19.93
CA GLY A 167 -13.55 2.60 -20.46
C GLY A 167 -13.48 3.66 -19.37
N HIS A 168 -12.92 3.30 -18.23
CA HIS A 168 -12.79 4.11 -17.01
C HIS A 168 -14.13 4.58 -16.40
N ARG A 169 -15.23 3.94 -16.80
CA ARG A 169 -16.53 4.08 -16.12
C ARG A 169 -16.59 3.12 -14.93
N THR A 170 -17.48 3.38 -13.98
CA THR A 170 -17.65 2.47 -12.84
C THR A 170 -18.11 1.09 -13.31
N PRO A 171 -17.32 0.04 -13.07
CA PRO A 171 -17.74 -1.33 -13.32
C PRO A 171 -18.95 -1.70 -12.43
N PRO A 172 -19.67 -2.80 -12.74
CA PRO A 172 -20.70 -3.33 -11.86
C PRO A 172 -20.18 -3.56 -10.43
N GLU A 173 -20.93 -3.10 -9.44
CA GLU A 173 -20.57 -3.20 -8.02
C GLU A 173 -20.21 -4.63 -7.58
N THR A 174 -20.92 -5.63 -8.15
CA THR A 174 -20.65 -7.05 -7.86
C THR A 174 -19.28 -7.52 -8.31
N LEU A 175 -18.70 -6.91 -9.36
CA LEU A 175 -17.35 -7.22 -9.82
C LEU A 175 -16.30 -6.55 -8.92
N LEU A 176 -16.53 -5.29 -8.55
CA LEU A 176 -15.67 -4.56 -7.62
C LEU A 176 -15.62 -5.28 -6.28
N GLU A 177 -16.78 -5.69 -5.73
CA GLU A 177 -16.84 -6.46 -4.48
C GLU A 177 -16.07 -7.77 -4.56
N LYS A 178 -16.15 -8.51 -5.68
CA LYS A 178 -15.39 -9.75 -5.88
C LYS A 178 -13.89 -9.50 -5.86
N ILE A 179 -13.41 -8.42 -6.51
CA ILE A 179 -11.98 -8.08 -6.48
C ILE A 179 -11.56 -7.72 -5.06
N VAL A 180 -12.31 -6.87 -4.35
CA VAL A 180 -12.00 -6.52 -2.95
C VAL A 180 -11.88 -7.77 -2.09
N ARG A 181 -12.88 -8.65 -2.11
CA ARG A 181 -12.88 -9.89 -1.31
C ARG A 181 -11.71 -10.81 -1.65
N ARG A 182 -11.38 -10.95 -2.93
CA ARG A 182 -10.25 -11.76 -3.38
C ARG A 182 -8.92 -11.19 -2.90
N THR A 183 -8.69 -9.89 -3.11
CA THR A 183 -7.46 -9.21 -2.69
C THR A 183 -7.30 -9.22 -1.18
N ASP A 184 -8.38 -8.99 -0.43
CA ASP A 184 -8.41 -9.10 1.02
C ASP A 184 -8.02 -10.51 1.52
N ASN A 185 -8.54 -11.55 0.87
CA ASN A 185 -8.15 -12.94 1.16
C ASN A 185 -6.66 -13.20 0.87
N TRP A 186 -6.11 -12.65 -0.20
CA TRP A 186 -4.68 -12.76 -0.50
C TRP A 186 -3.83 -12.08 0.57
N ILE A 187 -4.23 -10.89 1.01
CA ILE A 187 -3.55 -10.19 2.11
C ILE A 187 -3.62 -11.00 3.40
N LYS A 188 -4.77 -11.63 3.71
CA LYS A 188 -4.90 -12.55 4.84
C LYS A 188 -3.93 -13.73 4.76
N VAL A 189 -3.76 -14.32 3.58
CA VAL A 189 -2.79 -15.42 3.38
C VAL A 189 -1.35 -14.91 3.54
N LEU A 190 -1.02 -13.76 2.95
CA LEU A 190 0.29 -13.15 3.12
C LEU A 190 0.59 -12.87 4.61
N LEU A 191 -0.38 -12.35 5.36
CA LEU A 191 -0.25 -12.13 6.80
C LEU A 191 0.04 -13.44 7.57
N ARG A 192 -0.64 -14.53 7.22
CA ARG A 192 -0.39 -15.85 7.82
C ARG A 192 1.03 -16.34 7.57
N GLN A 193 1.55 -16.16 6.37
CA GLN A 193 2.88 -16.63 5.95
C GLN A 193 4.02 -15.71 6.41
N ALA A 194 3.75 -14.45 6.70
CA ALA A 194 4.76 -13.50 7.18
C ALA A 194 5.33 -13.92 8.54
N ARG A 195 6.53 -13.46 8.85
CA ARG A 195 7.12 -13.62 10.20
C ARG A 195 6.37 -12.78 11.24
N VAL A 196 6.36 -13.22 12.48
CA VAL A 196 5.94 -12.36 13.61
C VAL A 196 6.81 -11.12 13.66
N GLY A 197 6.22 -9.97 13.87
CA GLY A 197 6.88 -8.68 13.83
C GLY A 197 6.86 -8.03 12.44
N THR A 198 6.23 -8.63 11.42
CA THR A 198 6.07 -7.99 10.11
C THR A 198 4.98 -6.92 10.18
N LEU A 199 5.32 -5.70 9.78
CA LEU A 199 4.38 -4.60 9.56
C LEU A 199 3.84 -4.65 8.14
N PHE A 200 2.53 -4.63 8.01
CA PHE A 200 1.83 -4.44 6.74
C PHE A 200 1.40 -2.99 6.61
N ILE A 201 1.69 -2.41 5.46
CA ILE A 201 1.26 -1.07 5.04
C ILE A 201 0.49 -1.27 3.72
N VAL A 202 -0.83 -1.36 3.81
CA VAL A 202 -1.69 -1.51 2.63
C VAL A 202 -2.13 -0.13 2.19
N VAL A 203 -1.62 0.31 1.07
CA VAL A 203 -1.87 1.64 0.51
C VAL A 203 -2.90 1.53 -0.60
N GLY A 204 -3.92 2.35 -0.50
CA GLY A 204 -4.86 2.62 -1.58
C GLY A 204 -4.72 4.05 -2.08
N ASN A 205 -4.92 4.25 -3.37
CA ASN A 205 -4.85 5.58 -4.00
C ASN A 205 -6.21 6.31 -4.01
N HIS A 206 -6.48 7.10 -5.04
CA HIS A 206 -7.71 7.90 -5.15
C HIS A 206 -9.03 7.10 -5.19
N GLY A 207 -8.99 5.75 -5.27
CA GLY A 207 -10.20 4.94 -5.42
C GLY A 207 -10.86 5.14 -6.79
N ARG A 208 -12.21 5.08 -6.84
CA ARG A 208 -12.94 5.13 -8.11
C ARG A 208 -12.91 6.50 -8.79
N HIS A 209 -12.63 6.51 -10.08
CA HIS A 209 -12.58 7.71 -10.92
C HIS A 209 -13.94 8.44 -11.02
N SER A 210 -15.05 7.73 -10.89
CA SER A 210 -16.38 8.18 -11.25
C SER A 210 -17.29 8.51 -10.07
N ILE A 211 -16.74 9.01 -8.96
CA ILE A 211 -17.62 9.65 -7.98
C ILE A 211 -18.11 10.95 -8.64
N PRO A 212 -19.43 11.09 -8.94
CA PRO A 212 -19.94 12.24 -9.65
C PRO A 212 -19.58 13.56 -8.97
N LEU A 213 -19.26 14.57 -9.78
CA LEU A 213 -18.90 15.90 -9.28
C LEU A 213 -20.02 16.60 -8.52
N ASN A 214 -21.27 16.18 -8.74
CA ASN A 214 -22.49 16.78 -8.26
C ASN A 214 -23.10 16.12 -7.01
N TYR A 215 -22.35 15.30 -6.29
CA TYR A 215 -22.76 14.88 -4.96
C TYR A 215 -22.63 16.07 -3.99
N GLU A 216 -23.77 16.56 -3.51
CA GLU A 216 -23.86 17.57 -2.46
C GLU A 216 -23.80 16.92 -1.07
N GLY A 217 -23.36 17.70 -0.04
CA GLY A 217 -23.34 17.27 1.35
C GLY A 217 -22.18 16.33 1.73
N LYS A 218 -22.44 15.41 2.66
CA LYS A 218 -21.42 14.52 3.24
C LYS A 218 -20.63 13.71 2.22
N LEU A 219 -21.22 13.36 1.07
CA LEU A 219 -20.52 12.63 0.00
C LEU A 219 -19.54 13.53 -0.77
N ALA A 220 -19.77 14.83 -0.87
CA ALA A 220 -18.79 15.77 -1.43
C ALA A 220 -17.58 15.93 -0.49
N GLU A 221 -17.79 15.90 0.83
CA GLU A 221 -16.72 15.84 1.82
C GLU A 221 -15.98 14.50 1.75
N TRP A 222 -16.70 13.39 1.52
CA TRP A 222 -16.11 12.06 1.33
C TRP A 222 -15.29 11.96 0.04
N ARG A 223 -15.66 12.70 -0.99
CA ARG A 223 -14.87 12.78 -2.21
C ARG A 223 -13.59 13.59 -2.04
N LYS A 224 -13.66 14.69 -1.27
CA LYS A 224 -12.45 15.42 -0.81
C LYS A 224 -11.63 14.55 0.14
N ALA A 225 -12.27 13.64 0.87
CA ALA A 225 -11.69 12.63 1.74
C ALA A 225 -11.63 11.23 1.08
N ASN A 226 -11.91 11.08 -0.22
CA ASN A 226 -11.48 9.92 -1.01
C ASN A 226 -9.97 10.04 -1.24
N ALA A 227 -9.37 10.37 -0.14
CA ALA A 227 -7.95 10.49 0.00
C ALA A 227 -7.35 9.11 -0.17
N PRO A 228 -6.15 9.04 -0.68
CA PRO A 228 -5.33 7.86 -0.53
C PRO A 228 -5.26 7.48 0.95
N ILE A 229 -5.26 6.19 1.21
CA ILE A 229 -5.21 5.65 2.56
C ILE A 229 -4.03 4.71 2.73
N ALA A 230 -3.56 4.58 3.98
CA ALA A 230 -2.73 3.46 4.39
C ALA A 230 -3.38 2.76 5.57
N ILE A 231 -3.74 1.49 5.39
CA ILE A 231 -4.17 0.60 6.46
C ILE A 231 -2.93 -0.10 6.99
N MET A 232 -2.63 0.09 8.27
CA MET A 232 -1.42 -0.42 8.88
C MET A 232 -1.74 -1.36 10.04
N PHE A 233 -1.04 -2.50 10.08
CA PHE A 233 -1.15 -3.49 11.14
C PHE A 233 0.11 -4.35 11.23
N GLN A 234 0.44 -4.81 12.43
CA GLN A 234 1.63 -5.63 12.66
C GLN A 234 1.23 -7.05 13.06
N LYS A 235 1.84 -8.06 12.42
CA LYS A 235 1.68 -9.46 12.83
C LYS A 235 2.26 -9.66 14.24
N ARG A 236 1.39 -9.92 15.23
CA ARG A 236 1.77 -10.02 16.63
C ARG A 236 1.93 -11.47 17.14
N SER A 237 1.35 -12.44 16.42
CA SER A 237 1.37 -13.86 16.80
C SER A 237 1.51 -14.78 15.59
N GLU A 238 1.90 -16.03 15.80
CA GLU A 238 1.92 -17.04 14.74
C GLU A 238 0.52 -17.48 14.34
N VAL A 239 -0.43 -17.46 15.27
CA VAL A 239 -1.83 -17.85 15.01
C VAL A 239 -2.59 -16.63 14.48
N ILE A 240 -3.11 -16.74 13.29
CA ILE A 240 -3.98 -15.76 12.63
C ILE A 240 -5.32 -16.48 12.35
N ASP A 241 -6.36 -16.07 13.05
CA ASP A 241 -7.72 -16.61 12.90
C ASP A 241 -8.42 -16.16 11.62
#